data_2d271323457044539c7f2dd3dc2d8624
#
_entry.id   2d271323457044539c7f2dd3dc2d8624
#
_cell.length_a   1.000
_cell.length_b   1.000
_cell.length_c   1.000
_cell.angle_alpha   90.00
_cell.angle_beta   90.00
_cell.angle_gamma   90.00
#
_symmetry.space_group_name_H-M   'P 1'
#
loop_
_entity.id
_entity.type
_entity.pdbx_description
1 polymer ?
#
loop_
_entity_poly.entity_id
_entity_poly.type
_entity_poly.pdbx_seq_one_letter_code
_entity_poly.pdbx_strand_id
1 'polypeptide(L)'
;MSDTLYIDFHTHHPSREGECVVQDGVHTWGIHPWQAHLPRFCPKDERGFDTYPNDDATNPEELFSDKAKALGICPNDDTMHFPAFFPKDRGQLLAIGECGLDVNAEASLEVQSWLLKAQLQLAKHWQLPVILHCVKRLDPLIALRKEMKPHEAWIMHGFRGKPQQLKSLLQAGFHVSFGFRFNPHSLLACPIERLLLETDDDERPVRALYEEVANLKGMSKENLAENMRNNFETIFRRLPQPAKSAKTASASDFGNTKERLKGEKYGRE
;
A
#
# COMPACT_ATOMS: atom_id res chain seq x y z
N MET A 1 -16.18 -5.95 -30.65
CA MET A 1 -16.30 -5.03 -29.51
C MET A 1 -15.02 -5.22 -28.73
N SER A 2 -14.20 -4.17 -28.49
CA SER A 2 -13.00 -4.32 -27.68
C SER A 2 -13.45 -4.57 -26.24
N ASP A 3 -13.01 -5.68 -25.66
CA ASP A 3 -13.30 -5.96 -24.26
C ASP A 3 -12.67 -4.86 -23.40
N THR A 4 -13.50 -4.11 -22.70
CA THR A 4 -13.06 -3.05 -21.79
C THR A 4 -12.32 -3.69 -20.63
N LEU A 5 -11.04 -3.34 -20.46
CA LEU A 5 -10.23 -3.80 -19.34
C LEU A 5 -10.52 -2.94 -18.11
N TYR A 6 -10.96 -3.56 -17.03
CA TYR A 6 -11.16 -2.92 -15.73
C TYR A 6 -9.95 -3.14 -14.83
N ILE A 7 -9.47 -2.07 -14.21
CA ILE A 7 -8.32 -2.11 -13.31
C ILE A 7 -8.81 -2.12 -11.87
N ASP A 8 -8.42 -3.16 -11.14
CA ASP A 8 -8.53 -3.25 -9.69
C ASP A 8 -7.17 -2.92 -9.08
N PHE A 9 -7.07 -1.71 -8.55
CA PHE A 9 -5.80 -1.13 -8.16
C PHE A 9 -5.18 -1.81 -6.93
N HIS A 10 -6.00 -2.33 -6.03
CA HIS A 10 -5.59 -3.07 -4.83
C HIS A 10 -6.65 -4.08 -4.46
N THR A 11 -6.25 -5.34 -4.29
CA THR A 11 -7.15 -6.41 -3.90
C THR A 11 -6.41 -7.57 -3.23
N HIS A 12 -7.09 -8.23 -2.29
CA HIS A 12 -6.65 -9.49 -1.70
C HIS A 12 -7.16 -10.72 -2.48
N HIS A 13 -7.97 -10.50 -3.50
CA HIS A 13 -8.57 -11.55 -4.30
C HIS A 13 -7.81 -11.81 -5.63
N PRO A 14 -7.86 -13.03 -6.17
CA PRO A 14 -7.35 -13.30 -7.51
C PRO A 14 -8.15 -12.56 -8.57
N SER A 15 -7.48 -12.22 -9.67
CA SER A 15 -8.11 -11.54 -10.82
C SER A 15 -9.21 -12.37 -11.47
N ARG A 16 -10.22 -11.67 -12.00
CA ARG A 16 -11.31 -12.22 -12.82
C ARG A 16 -11.07 -11.91 -14.29
N GLU A 17 -11.76 -12.63 -15.16
CA GLU A 17 -11.68 -12.38 -16.61
C GLU A 17 -12.07 -10.93 -16.96
N GLY A 18 -11.27 -10.28 -17.82
CA GLY A 18 -11.47 -8.87 -18.19
C GLY A 18 -11.03 -7.87 -17.15
N GLU A 19 -10.33 -8.30 -16.10
CA GLU A 19 -9.77 -7.44 -15.06
C GLU A 19 -8.24 -7.49 -15.08
N CYS A 20 -7.62 -6.35 -14.75
CA CYS A 20 -6.21 -6.24 -14.40
C CYS A 20 -6.12 -5.88 -12.93
N VAL A 21 -5.51 -6.72 -12.12
CA VAL A 21 -5.43 -6.51 -10.68
C VAL A 21 -4.02 -6.28 -10.20
N VAL A 22 -3.88 -5.42 -9.17
CA VAL A 22 -2.69 -5.35 -8.33
C VAL A 22 -3.01 -6.12 -7.06
N GLN A 23 -2.74 -7.41 -7.07
CA GLN A 23 -3.02 -8.30 -5.95
C GLN A 23 -1.96 -8.19 -4.88
N ASP A 24 -2.40 -7.95 -3.63
CA ASP A 24 -1.50 -7.92 -2.48
C ASP A 24 -0.78 -9.25 -2.26
N GLY A 25 0.49 -9.17 -1.86
CA GLY A 25 1.34 -10.35 -1.67
C GLY A 25 1.75 -11.07 -2.95
N VAL A 26 1.29 -10.64 -4.14
CA VAL A 26 1.68 -11.18 -5.47
C VAL A 26 2.40 -10.10 -6.29
N HIS A 27 1.78 -8.94 -6.45
CA HIS A 27 2.32 -7.80 -7.20
C HIS A 27 2.89 -6.72 -6.29
N THR A 28 2.65 -6.83 -4.99
CA THR A 28 3.13 -5.92 -3.96
C THR A 28 3.86 -6.68 -2.87
N TRP A 29 4.72 -5.97 -2.18
CA TRP A 29 5.32 -6.43 -0.94
C TRP A 29 5.30 -5.30 0.08
N GLY A 30 4.80 -5.61 1.28
CA GLY A 30 4.75 -4.68 2.39
C GLY A 30 4.58 -5.37 3.73
N ILE A 31 4.80 -4.61 4.79
CA ILE A 31 4.52 -4.99 6.18
C ILE A 31 3.41 -4.08 6.66
N HIS A 32 2.20 -4.65 6.73
CA HIS A 32 1.02 -3.95 7.21
C HIS A 32 1.19 -3.54 8.69
N PRO A 33 0.66 -2.39 9.14
CA PRO A 33 0.79 -1.94 10.54
C PRO A 33 0.30 -2.98 11.56
N TRP A 34 -0.67 -3.81 11.23
CA TRP A 34 -1.13 -4.90 12.11
C TRP A 34 -0.12 -6.03 12.28
N GLN A 35 0.88 -6.14 11.41
CA GLN A 35 1.97 -7.10 11.53
C GLN A 35 3.18 -6.55 12.29
N ALA A 36 3.19 -5.25 12.56
CA ALA A 36 4.34 -4.56 13.16
C ALA A 36 4.70 -5.05 14.56
N HIS A 37 3.75 -5.64 15.30
CA HIS A 37 3.97 -6.23 16.62
C HIS A 37 4.68 -7.60 16.58
N LEU A 38 4.77 -8.23 15.42
CA LEU A 38 5.35 -9.56 15.31
C LEU A 38 6.85 -9.55 15.68
N PRO A 39 7.36 -10.55 16.43
CA PRO A 39 8.75 -10.55 16.95
C PRO A 39 9.81 -10.39 15.88
N ARG A 40 9.55 -10.83 14.65
CA ARG A 40 10.49 -10.67 13.51
C ARG A 40 10.68 -9.21 13.07
N PHE A 41 9.70 -8.34 13.35
CA PHE A 41 9.75 -6.91 13.02
C PHE A 41 10.00 -6.06 14.26
N CYS A 42 9.77 -6.60 15.42
CA CYS A 42 9.96 -5.98 16.72
C CYS A 42 10.66 -6.97 17.66
N PRO A 43 11.99 -7.10 17.57
CA PRO A 43 12.75 -8.01 18.43
C PRO A 43 12.65 -7.56 19.90
N LYS A 44 12.54 -8.53 20.81
CA LYS A 44 12.56 -8.31 22.24
C LYS A 44 13.99 -8.37 22.77
N ASP A 45 14.27 -7.65 23.84
CA ASP A 45 15.53 -7.78 24.55
C ASP A 45 15.61 -9.13 25.31
N GLU A 46 16.78 -9.44 25.90
CA GLU A 46 17.00 -10.66 26.67
C GLU A 46 16.05 -10.82 27.88
N ARG A 47 15.36 -9.75 28.29
CA ARG A 47 14.40 -9.73 29.38
C ARG A 47 12.96 -9.91 28.91
N GLY A 48 12.74 -10.03 27.60
CA GLY A 48 11.42 -10.20 27.00
C GLY A 48 10.63 -8.90 26.79
N PHE A 49 11.25 -7.73 27.00
CA PHE A 49 10.66 -6.44 26.71
C PHE A 49 10.90 -6.05 25.24
N ASP A 50 9.93 -5.40 24.64
CA ASP A 50 10.11 -4.83 23.32
C ASP A 50 11.30 -3.86 23.36
N THR A 51 12.26 -4.03 22.44
CA THR A 51 13.44 -3.17 22.38
C THR A 51 13.10 -1.78 21.83
N TYR A 52 12.04 -1.19 22.34
CA TYR A 52 11.68 0.19 22.05
C TYR A 52 12.64 1.12 22.81
N PRO A 53 12.95 2.27 22.23
CA PRO A 53 13.62 3.31 22.96
C PRO A 53 12.76 3.72 24.16
N ASN A 54 13.34 3.66 25.35
CA ASN A 54 12.71 4.24 26.53
C ASN A 54 12.50 5.75 26.30
N ASP A 55 11.45 6.28 26.92
CA ASP A 55 11.01 7.69 26.85
C ASP A 55 12.06 8.73 27.32
N ASP A 56 13.24 8.28 27.77
CA ASP A 56 14.36 9.13 28.22
C ASP A 56 15.36 9.53 27.11
N ALA A 57 15.15 9.08 25.86
CA ALA A 57 16.05 9.46 24.78
C ALA A 57 15.69 10.86 24.24
N THR A 58 16.52 11.81 24.56
CA THR A 58 16.34 13.25 24.30
C THR A 58 16.36 13.65 22.81
N ASN A 59 16.57 12.70 21.88
CA ASN A 59 16.51 12.98 20.46
C ASN A 59 16.01 11.76 19.64
N PRO A 60 14.80 11.82 19.07
CA PRO A 60 14.27 10.76 18.22
C PRO A 60 15.14 10.42 17.00
N GLU A 61 15.93 11.38 16.48
CA GLU A 61 16.79 11.18 15.31
C GLU A 61 18.05 10.38 15.64
N GLU A 62 18.66 10.57 16.82
CA GLU A 62 19.84 9.80 17.27
C GLU A 62 19.46 8.34 17.55
N LEU A 63 18.32 8.15 18.17
CA LEU A 63 17.78 6.83 18.45
C LEU A 63 17.44 6.05 17.20
N PHE A 64 16.94 6.76 16.18
CA PHE A 64 16.70 6.24 14.83
C PHE A 64 18.01 5.78 14.18
N SER A 65 19.09 6.56 14.33
CA SER A 65 20.40 6.27 13.78
C SER A 65 21.00 4.97 14.32
N ASP A 66 20.95 4.74 15.63
CA ASP A 66 21.64 3.59 16.24
C ASP A 66 20.91 2.27 16.05
N LYS A 67 19.56 2.26 16.08
CA LYS A 67 18.76 1.07 15.75
C LYS A 67 18.66 0.80 14.26
N ALA A 68 18.57 1.83 13.44
CA ALA A 68 18.68 1.69 12.00
C ALA A 68 20.03 1.07 11.62
N LYS A 69 21.13 1.49 12.26
CA LYS A 69 22.46 0.88 12.11
C LYS A 69 22.51 -0.57 12.60
N ALA A 70 21.91 -0.88 13.75
CA ALA A 70 21.87 -2.23 14.30
C ALA A 70 21.05 -3.21 13.42
N LEU A 71 20.07 -2.68 12.66
CA LEU A 71 19.27 -3.43 11.70
C LEU A 71 19.77 -3.29 10.25
N GLY A 72 20.92 -2.63 10.03
CA GLY A 72 21.50 -2.44 8.71
C GLY A 72 20.79 -1.37 7.85
N ILE A 73 20.00 -0.48 8.45
CA ILE A 73 19.34 0.64 7.75
C ILE A 73 20.15 1.90 8.04
N CYS A 74 21.05 2.27 7.15
CA CYS A 74 21.79 3.55 7.25
C CYS A 74 21.11 4.61 6.40
N PRO A 75 20.59 5.70 6.97
CA PRO A 75 19.88 6.74 6.21
C PRO A 75 20.77 7.53 5.22
N ASN A 76 22.08 7.46 5.35
CA ASN A 76 23.05 8.30 4.64
C ASN A 76 24.16 7.54 3.92
N ASP A 77 24.04 6.24 3.73
CA ASP A 77 25.04 5.44 3.01
C ASP A 77 24.44 4.93 1.69
N ASP A 78 25.16 5.11 0.60
CA ASP A 78 24.79 4.59 -0.74
C ASP A 78 24.72 3.04 -0.77
N THR A 79 25.18 2.37 0.28
CA THR A 79 25.02 0.93 0.51
C THR A 79 23.87 0.65 1.47
N MET A 80 22.62 0.79 1.00
CA MET A 80 21.44 0.48 1.80
C MET A 80 21.39 -1.02 2.14
N HIS A 81 21.62 -1.36 3.40
CA HIS A 81 21.40 -2.69 3.93
C HIS A 81 19.97 -2.77 4.49
N PHE A 82 19.06 -3.39 3.76
CA PHE A 82 17.73 -3.67 4.27
C PHE A 82 17.76 -4.85 5.24
N PRO A 83 16.88 -4.87 6.28
CA PRO A 83 16.73 -6.01 7.16
C PRO A 83 16.53 -7.31 6.38
N ALA A 84 16.98 -8.44 6.95
CA ALA A 84 16.95 -9.75 6.29
C ALA A 84 15.54 -10.22 5.88
N PHE A 85 14.49 -9.64 6.46
CA PHE A 85 13.10 -9.93 6.11
C PHE A 85 12.57 -9.09 4.92
N PHE A 86 13.39 -8.13 4.40
CA PHE A 86 13.05 -7.41 3.18
C PHE A 86 13.39 -8.25 1.94
N PRO A 87 12.67 -8.08 0.82
CA PRO A 87 13.01 -8.73 -0.44
C PRO A 87 14.43 -8.33 -0.87
N LYS A 88 15.18 -9.28 -1.39
CA LYS A 88 16.56 -9.05 -1.85
C LYS A 88 16.63 -8.33 -3.20
N ASP A 89 15.59 -8.46 -3.99
CA ASP A 89 15.48 -7.83 -5.30
C ASP A 89 14.03 -7.41 -5.57
N ARG A 90 13.87 -6.54 -6.56
CA ARG A 90 12.56 -6.02 -6.96
C ARG A 90 11.66 -7.09 -7.59
N GLY A 91 12.24 -8.09 -8.27
CA GLY A 91 11.51 -9.11 -9.00
C GLY A 91 10.44 -8.51 -9.92
N GLN A 92 9.20 -9.04 -9.82
CA GLN A 92 8.04 -8.58 -10.59
C GLN A 92 7.15 -7.60 -9.81
N LEU A 93 7.59 -7.08 -8.69
CA LEU A 93 6.81 -6.15 -7.87
C LEU A 93 6.42 -4.90 -8.65
N LEU A 94 5.18 -4.49 -8.48
CA LEU A 94 4.59 -3.27 -9.02
C LEU A 94 4.64 -2.13 -8.04
N ALA A 95 4.49 -2.42 -6.75
CA ALA A 95 4.47 -1.44 -5.67
C ALA A 95 5.06 -2.01 -4.38
N ILE A 96 5.45 -1.12 -3.49
CA ILE A 96 5.65 -1.41 -2.07
C ILE A 96 4.33 -1.15 -1.34
N GLY A 97 3.88 -2.12 -0.56
CA GLY A 97 2.61 -2.06 0.18
C GLY A 97 1.97 -3.47 0.26
N GLU A 98 0.99 -3.58 1.08
CA GLU A 98 0.33 -2.57 1.89
C GLU A 98 1.18 -2.24 3.11
N CYS A 99 1.46 -0.96 3.34
CA CYS A 99 2.20 -0.47 4.50
C CYS A 99 1.57 0.84 5.00
N GLY A 100 1.84 1.27 6.24
CA GLY A 100 1.21 2.50 6.71
C GLY A 100 1.10 2.65 8.21
N LEU A 101 0.05 3.39 8.65
CA LEU A 101 -0.20 3.74 10.03
C LEU A 101 -1.67 3.44 10.41
N ASP A 102 -1.89 2.70 11.48
CA ASP A 102 -3.22 2.37 11.99
C ASP A 102 -3.31 2.56 13.50
N VAL A 103 -4.31 3.34 13.96
CA VAL A 103 -4.54 3.55 15.39
C VAL A 103 -4.98 2.27 16.12
N ASN A 104 -5.52 1.30 15.39
CA ASN A 104 -6.01 0.05 15.95
C ASN A 104 -4.94 -1.05 15.95
N ALA A 105 -3.76 -0.80 15.38
CA ALA A 105 -2.66 -1.76 15.42
C ALA A 105 -2.10 -1.90 16.84
N GLU A 106 -1.66 -3.10 17.21
CA GLU A 106 -1.07 -3.39 18.53
C GLU A 106 0.28 -2.68 18.72
N ALA A 107 1.07 -2.57 17.63
CA ALA A 107 2.34 -1.88 17.66
C ALA A 107 2.17 -0.37 17.90
N SER A 108 3.08 0.22 18.67
CA SER A 108 3.08 1.67 18.90
C SER A 108 3.26 2.46 17.60
N LEU A 109 2.86 3.73 17.61
CA LEU A 109 3.02 4.61 16.45
C LEU A 109 4.48 4.76 16.02
N GLU A 110 5.41 4.73 16.98
CA GLU A 110 6.86 4.81 16.73
C GLU A 110 7.34 3.61 15.91
N VAL A 111 6.91 2.40 16.29
CA VAL A 111 7.25 1.16 15.56
C VAL A 111 6.66 1.14 14.18
N GLN A 112 5.37 1.49 14.06
CA GLN A 112 4.72 1.59 12.76
C GLN A 112 5.43 2.61 11.86
N SER A 113 5.77 3.79 12.42
CA SER A 113 6.47 4.85 11.69
C SER A 113 7.86 4.42 11.25
N TRP A 114 8.58 3.70 12.10
CA TRP A 114 9.88 3.16 11.76
C TRP A 114 9.79 2.16 10.60
N LEU A 115 8.91 1.16 10.70
CA LEU A 115 8.69 0.18 9.63
C LEU A 115 8.21 0.84 8.34
N LEU A 116 7.33 1.82 8.44
CA LEU A 116 6.88 2.58 7.27
C LEU A 116 8.04 3.30 6.60
N LYS A 117 8.86 4.04 7.36
CA LYS A 117 10.02 4.76 6.80
C LYS A 117 10.99 3.81 6.09
N ALA A 118 11.27 2.63 6.65
CA ALA A 118 12.11 1.62 6.02
C ALA A 118 11.54 1.15 4.67
N GLN A 119 10.24 0.89 4.60
CA GLN A 119 9.56 0.50 3.37
C GLN A 119 9.52 1.62 2.33
N LEU A 120 9.35 2.87 2.77
CA LEU A 120 9.41 4.04 1.90
C LEU A 120 10.81 4.25 1.29
N GLN A 121 11.88 3.97 2.05
CA GLN A 121 13.24 3.98 1.52
C GLN A 121 13.45 2.88 0.48
N LEU A 122 12.91 1.68 0.71
CA LEU A 122 12.94 0.61 -0.28
C LEU A 122 12.20 1.01 -1.57
N ALA A 123 11.01 1.61 -1.44
CA ALA A 123 10.24 2.11 -2.56
C ALA A 123 11.02 3.14 -3.38
N LYS A 124 11.68 4.08 -2.69
CA LYS A 124 12.55 5.07 -3.32
C LYS A 124 13.74 4.43 -4.05
N HIS A 125 14.42 3.46 -3.41
CA HIS A 125 15.54 2.75 -4.00
C HIS A 125 15.14 2.00 -5.28
N TRP A 126 13.98 1.34 -5.28
CA TRP A 126 13.48 0.59 -6.44
C TRP A 126 12.63 1.43 -7.40
N GLN A 127 12.39 2.70 -7.09
CA GLN A 127 11.52 3.59 -7.85
C GLN A 127 10.12 3.00 -8.05
N LEU A 128 9.57 2.39 -7.00
CA LEU A 128 8.25 1.80 -6.98
C LEU A 128 7.23 2.72 -6.31
N PRO A 129 5.99 2.79 -6.81
CA PRO A 129 4.89 3.43 -6.10
C PRO A 129 4.63 2.74 -4.76
N VAL A 130 3.94 3.46 -3.86
CA VAL A 130 3.62 2.97 -2.51
C VAL A 130 2.12 2.94 -2.30
N ILE A 131 1.60 1.78 -1.85
CA ILE A 131 0.20 1.59 -1.45
C ILE A 131 0.13 1.73 0.07
N LEU A 132 -0.60 2.73 0.54
CA LEU A 132 -0.58 3.19 1.93
C LEU A 132 -1.90 2.96 2.63
N HIS A 133 -1.85 2.19 3.70
CA HIS A 133 -2.90 2.04 4.69
C HIS A 133 -2.88 3.18 5.72
N CYS A 134 -4.05 3.77 6.02
CA CYS A 134 -4.10 4.82 7.03
C CYS A 134 -5.43 4.86 7.77
N VAL A 135 -5.40 4.53 9.06
CA VAL A 135 -6.56 4.67 9.95
C VAL A 135 -6.29 5.72 11.02
N LYS A 136 -6.99 6.85 10.95
CA LYS A 136 -6.94 7.97 11.90
C LYS A 136 -5.51 8.52 12.17
N ARG A 137 -4.59 8.39 11.20
CA ARG A 137 -3.19 8.84 11.27
C ARG A 137 -2.78 9.67 10.05
N LEU A 138 -3.73 10.42 9.48
CA LEU A 138 -3.52 11.14 8.22
C LEU A 138 -2.45 12.24 8.34
N ASP A 139 -2.47 13.00 9.43
CA ASP A 139 -1.55 14.14 9.60
C ASP A 139 -0.06 13.69 9.67
N PRO A 140 0.33 12.68 10.45
CA PRO A 140 1.68 12.12 10.42
C PRO A 140 2.09 11.64 9.03
N LEU A 141 1.19 11.00 8.29
CA LEU A 141 1.48 10.49 6.95
C LEU A 141 1.70 11.63 5.95
N ILE A 142 0.88 12.68 6.01
CA ILE A 142 1.05 13.88 5.18
C ILE A 142 2.36 14.60 5.53
N ALA A 143 2.70 14.72 6.81
CA ALA A 143 3.96 15.31 7.26
C ALA A 143 5.16 14.54 6.68
N LEU A 144 5.13 13.21 6.79
CA LEU A 144 6.17 12.33 6.26
C LEU A 144 6.36 12.50 4.75
N ARG A 145 5.27 12.57 3.97
CA ARG A 145 5.37 12.82 2.53
C ARG A 145 6.00 14.18 2.20
N LYS A 146 5.63 15.22 2.94
CA LYS A 146 6.23 16.57 2.77
C LYS A 146 7.71 16.60 3.09
N GLU A 147 8.13 15.84 4.11
CA GLU A 147 9.53 15.69 4.52
C GLU A 147 10.33 14.95 3.44
N MET A 148 9.87 13.78 3.03
CA MET A 148 10.59 12.90 2.10
C MET A 148 10.59 13.39 0.66
N LYS A 149 9.60 14.19 0.24
CA LYS A 149 9.43 14.71 -1.13
C LYS A 149 9.67 13.63 -2.20
N PRO A 150 8.95 12.49 -2.15
CA PRO A 150 9.20 11.38 -3.06
C PRO A 150 8.86 11.74 -4.50
N HIS A 151 9.61 11.15 -5.44
CA HIS A 151 9.28 11.17 -6.86
C HIS A 151 8.26 10.08 -7.21
N GLU A 152 8.22 9.01 -6.42
CA GLU A 152 7.30 7.89 -6.57
C GLU A 152 5.88 8.29 -6.17
N ALA A 153 4.90 7.69 -6.84
CA ALA A 153 3.50 7.88 -6.48
C ALA A 153 3.21 7.23 -5.12
N TRP A 154 2.62 8.00 -4.22
CA TRP A 154 2.05 7.49 -2.98
C TRP A 154 0.54 7.44 -3.10
N ILE A 155 -0.04 6.29 -2.87
CA ILE A 155 -1.46 6.02 -3.04
C ILE A 155 -2.08 5.72 -1.69
N MET A 156 -3.04 6.56 -1.30
CA MET A 156 -3.90 6.27 -0.16
C MET A 156 -4.97 5.27 -0.60
N HIS A 157 -4.87 4.00 -0.17
CA HIS A 157 -5.87 3.02 -0.49
C HIS A 157 -7.07 3.08 0.47
N GLY A 158 -8.19 2.48 0.08
CA GLY A 158 -9.38 2.32 0.92
C GLY A 158 -10.00 3.62 1.44
N PHE A 159 -9.87 4.73 0.73
CA PHE A 159 -10.23 6.04 1.27
C PHE A 159 -11.75 6.20 1.45
N ARG A 160 -12.16 6.50 2.70
CA ARG A 160 -13.57 6.69 3.11
C ARG A 160 -13.80 8.05 3.79
N GLY A 161 -12.75 8.88 3.82
CA GLY A 161 -12.72 10.14 4.54
C GLY A 161 -13.60 11.23 3.93
N LYS A 162 -13.69 12.36 4.65
CA LYS A 162 -14.46 13.55 4.23
C LYS A 162 -13.71 14.35 3.15
N PRO A 163 -14.40 15.23 2.38
CA PRO A 163 -13.76 16.05 1.35
C PRO A 163 -12.58 16.90 1.84
N GLN A 164 -12.60 17.36 3.09
CA GLN A 164 -11.49 18.12 3.67
C GLN A 164 -10.22 17.28 3.81
N GLN A 165 -10.36 16.02 4.22
CA GLN A 165 -9.25 15.07 4.32
C GLN A 165 -8.71 14.72 2.94
N LEU A 166 -9.60 14.49 1.96
CA LEU A 166 -9.22 14.32 0.55
C LEU A 166 -8.40 15.51 0.05
N LYS A 167 -8.88 16.74 0.28
CA LYS A 167 -8.16 17.95 -0.13
C LYS A 167 -6.75 18.00 0.44
N SER A 168 -6.57 17.65 1.72
CA SER A 168 -5.24 17.63 2.35
C SER A 168 -4.31 16.60 1.70
N LEU A 169 -4.82 15.42 1.36
CA LEU A 169 -4.07 14.39 0.64
C LEU A 169 -3.64 14.87 -0.75
N LEU A 170 -4.59 15.39 -1.53
CA LEU A 170 -4.33 15.88 -2.89
C LEU A 170 -3.30 17.03 -2.90
N GLN A 171 -3.40 17.96 -1.95
CA GLN A 171 -2.44 19.07 -1.78
C GLN A 171 -1.05 18.55 -1.38
N ALA A 172 -0.97 17.44 -0.66
CA ALA A 172 0.29 16.79 -0.36
C ALA A 172 0.81 15.91 -1.50
N GLY A 173 0.08 15.78 -2.62
CA GLY A 173 0.51 15.06 -3.82
C GLY A 173 0.18 13.58 -3.85
N PHE A 174 -0.73 13.11 -3.00
CA PHE A 174 -1.19 11.71 -3.05
C PHE A 174 -2.09 11.44 -4.25
N HIS A 175 -2.11 10.19 -4.70
CA HIS A 175 -3.24 9.58 -5.39
C HIS A 175 -4.15 8.94 -4.34
N VAL A 176 -5.42 8.72 -4.70
CA VAL A 176 -6.41 8.19 -3.76
C VAL A 176 -7.22 7.09 -4.42
N SER A 177 -7.27 5.93 -3.78
CA SER A 177 -8.05 4.80 -4.24
C SER A 177 -9.33 4.67 -3.41
N PHE A 178 -10.44 4.37 -4.08
CA PHE A 178 -11.76 4.23 -3.50
C PHE A 178 -12.31 2.83 -3.75
N GLY A 179 -12.72 2.16 -2.69
CA GLY A 179 -13.50 0.93 -2.74
C GLY A 179 -15.00 1.19 -2.59
N PHE A 180 -15.80 0.14 -2.50
CA PHE A 180 -17.27 0.23 -2.41
C PHE A 180 -17.84 1.02 -1.21
N ARG A 181 -17.04 1.26 -0.18
CA ARG A 181 -17.44 2.04 1.01
C ARG A 181 -17.04 3.51 0.91
N PHE A 182 -16.94 4.05 -0.29
CA PHE A 182 -16.50 5.41 -0.53
C PHE A 182 -17.48 6.46 0.03
N ASN A 183 -16.95 7.65 0.35
CA ASN A 183 -17.75 8.83 0.62
C ASN A 183 -18.12 9.52 -0.72
N PRO A 184 -19.41 9.63 -1.10
CA PRO A 184 -19.80 10.18 -2.41
C PRO A 184 -19.30 11.61 -2.67
N HIS A 185 -19.32 12.46 -1.65
CA HIS A 185 -18.82 13.84 -1.80
C HIS A 185 -17.32 13.88 -2.02
N SER A 186 -16.58 13.00 -1.38
CA SER A 186 -15.13 12.88 -1.58
C SER A 186 -14.82 12.33 -2.97
N LEU A 187 -15.53 11.28 -3.39
CA LEU A 187 -15.35 10.71 -4.73
C LEU A 187 -15.64 11.74 -5.82
N LEU A 188 -16.72 12.52 -5.71
CA LEU A 188 -17.06 13.60 -6.65
C LEU A 188 -15.97 14.68 -6.67
N ALA A 189 -15.43 15.04 -5.53
CA ALA A 189 -14.38 16.06 -5.42
C ALA A 189 -12.99 15.59 -5.85
N CYS A 190 -12.78 14.27 -6.02
CA CYS A 190 -11.50 13.74 -6.46
C CYS A 190 -11.28 14.00 -7.95
N PRO A 191 -10.18 14.69 -8.35
CA PRO A 191 -9.79 14.84 -9.74
C PRO A 191 -9.56 13.47 -10.37
N ILE A 192 -9.99 13.31 -11.64
CA ILE A 192 -9.98 12.02 -12.31
C ILE A 192 -8.56 11.46 -12.46
N GLU A 193 -7.57 12.32 -12.65
CA GLU A 193 -6.15 11.96 -12.78
C GLU A 193 -5.48 11.56 -11.46
N ARG A 194 -6.20 11.70 -10.35
CA ARG A 194 -5.75 11.29 -8.99
C ARG A 194 -6.57 10.16 -8.43
N LEU A 195 -7.62 9.76 -9.14
CA LEU A 195 -8.56 8.72 -8.75
C LEU A 195 -8.04 7.34 -9.12
N LEU A 196 -8.21 6.39 -8.22
CA LEU A 196 -8.06 4.96 -8.45
C LEU A 196 -9.26 4.22 -7.87
N LEU A 197 -9.51 3.01 -8.34
CA LEU A 197 -10.61 2.15 -7.90
C LEU A 197 -10.07 0.79 -7.49
N GLU A 198 -10.63 0.23 -6.41
CA GLU A 198 -10.16 -1.02 -5.82
C GLU A 198 -11.31 -1.83 -5.21
N THR A 199 -11.14 -3.12 -5.07
CA THR A 199 -12.05 -3.95 -4.29
C THR A 199 -11.58 -4.18 -2.86
N ASP A 200 -10.28 -4.17 -2.60
CA ASP A 200 -9.70 -4.48 -1.28
C ASP A 200 -10.15 -5.90 -0.83
N ASP A 201 -10.88 -5.99 0.27
CA ASP A 201 -11.50 -7.23 0.79
C ASP A 201 -12.90 -7.54 0.21
N ASP A 202 -13.47 -6.67 -0.63
CA ASP A 202 -14.83 -6.83 -1.12
C ASP A 202 -14.90 -7.89 -2.22
N GLU A 203 -15.79 -8.87 -2.06
CA GLU A 203 -15.94 -9.98 -3.02
C GLU A 203 -16.64 -9.59 -4.33
N ARG A 204 -17.24 -8.40 -4.39
CA ARG A 204 -17.88 -7.91 -5.62
C ARG A 204 -16.84 -7.67 -6.71
N PRO A 205 -17.17 -7.92 -8.01
CA PRO A 205 -16.26 -7.62 -9.09
C PRO A 205 -16.02 -6.11 -9.20
N VAL A 206 -14.79 -5.70 -9.51
CA VAL A 206 -14.44 -4.27 -9.64
C VAL A 206 -15.31 -3.56 -10.69
N ARG A 207 -15.76 -4.25 -11.72
CA ARG A 207 -16.67 -3.69 -12.74
C ARG A 207 -17.99 -3.15 -12.17
N ALA A 208 -18.47 -3.68 -11.05
CA ALA A 208 -19.64 -3.15 -10.37
C ALA A 208 -19.32 -1.79 -9.70
N LEU A 209 -18.13 -1.63 -9.14
CA LEU A 209 -17.66 -0.36 -8.62
C LEU A 209 -17.53 0.69 -9.74
N TYR A 210 -17.01 0.31 -10.91
CA TYR A 210 -16.95 1.20 -12.08
C TYR A 210 -18.32 1.70 -12.48
N GLU A 211 -19.36 0.86 -12.43
CA GLU A 211 -20.72 1.26 -12.73
C GLU A 211 -21.27 2.29 -11.72
N GLU A 212 -21.09 2.03 -10.43
CA GLU A 212 -21.49 2.96 -9.36
C GLU A 212 -20.77 4.33 -9.50
N VAL A 213 -19.46 4.30 -9.73
CA VAL A 213 -18.63 5.52 -9.83
C VAL A 213 -18.92 6.29 -11.12
N ALA A 214 -19.08 5.62 -12.25
CA ALA A 214 -19.40 6.24 -13.53
C ALA A 214 -20.74 6.98 -13.45
N ASN A 215 -21.77 6.32 -12.90
CA ASN A 215 -23.08 6.92 -12.66
C ASN A 215 -22.98 8.17 -11.77
N LEU A 216 -22.23 8.09 -10.66
CA LEU A 216 -22.06 9.21 -9.74
C LEU A 216 -21.33 10.40 -10.39
N LYS A 217 -20.28 10.12 -11.20
CA LYS A 217 -19.49 11.15 -11.89
C LYS A 217 -20.14 11.66 -13.19
N GLY A 218 -21.26 11.08 -13.63
CA GLY A 218 -21.96 11.48 -14.85
C GLY A 218 -21.16 11.18 -16.13
N MET A 219 -20.41 10.07 -16.17
CA MET A 219 -19.64 9.64 -17.34
C MET A 219 -19.95 8.19 -17.71
N SER A 220 -19.54 7.77 -18.92
CA SER A 220 -19.66 6.35 -19.29
C SER A 220 -18.65 5.49 -18.56
N LYS A 221 -18.97 4.23 -18.36
CA LYS A 221 -18.09 3.24 -17.73
C LYS A 221 -16.81 3.03 -18.54
N GLU A 222 -16.90 3.09 -19.85
CA GLU A 222 -15.77 2.99 -20.78
C GLU A 222 -14.81 4.16 -20.62
N ASN A 223 -15.34 5.39 -20.53
CA ASN A 223 -14.52 6.59 -20.29
C ASN A 223 -13.84 6.52 -18.92
N LEU A 224 -14.54 6.03 -17.88
CA LEU A 224 -13.92 5.82 -16.57
C LEU A 224 -12.80 4.77 -16.64
N ALA A 225 -13.02 3.65 -17.34
CA ALA A 225 -12.02 2.61 -17.51
C ALA A 225 -10.76 3.12 -18.25
N GLU A 226 -10.95 3.95 -19.28
CA GLU A 226 -9.83 4.58 -19.98
C GLU A 226 -9.02 5.53 -19.04
N ASN A 227 -9.70 6.34 -18.24
CA ASN A 227 -9.03 7.18 -17.25
C ASN A 227 -8.24 6.37 -16.22
N MET A 228 -8.82 5.28 -15.70
CA MET A 228 -8.12 4.40 -14.75
C MET A 228 -6.92 3.71 -15.40
N ARG A 229 -7.03 3.35 -16.67
CA ARG A 229 -5.90 2.83 -17.46
C ARG A 229 -4.78 3.86 -17.56
N ASN A 230 -5.09 5.11 -17.92
CA ASN A 230 -4.11 6.19 -18.03
C ASN A 230 -3.42 6.46 -16.68
N ASN A 231 -4.19 6.43 -15.58
CA ASN A 231 -3.64 6.56 -14.23
C ASN A 231 -2.72 5.41 -13.88
N PHE A 232 -3.10 4.18 -14.22
CA PHE A 232 -2.26 2.98 -14.02
C PHE A 232 -0.92 3.12 -14.79
N GLU A 233 -0.98 3.45 -16.07
CA GLU A 233 0.22 3.64 -16.90
C GLU A 233 1.14 4.73 -16.34
N THR A 234 0.56 5.83 -15.87
CA THR A 234 1.30 6.93 -15.25
C THR A 234 2.00 6.51 -13.96
N ILE A 235 1.30 5.76 -13.10
CA ILE A 235 1.81 5.34 -11.79
C ILE A 235 2.86 4.25 -11.92
N PHE A 236 2.57 3.19 -12.69
CA PHE A 236 3.44 2.02 -12.81
C PHE A 236 4.44 2.11 -13.96
N ARG A 237 4.32 3.13 -14.82
CA ARG A 237 5.15 3.32 -16.02
C ARG A 237 5.14 2.11 -16.95
N ARG A 238 4.00 1.43 -17.03
CA ARG A 238 3.77 0.26 -17.85
C ARG A 238 2.30 0.07 -18.17
N LEU A 239 2.00 -0.64 -19.26
CA LEU A 239 0.63 -0.97 -19.64
C LEU A 239 0.04 -2.01 -18.69
N PRO A 240 -1.26 -1.88 -18.34
CA PRO A 240 -1.98 -2.91 -17.62
C PRO A 240 -2.05 -4.19 -18.45
N GLN A 241 -1.90 -5.33 -17.78
CA GLN A 241 -2.02 -6.64 -18.42
C GLN A 241 -3.28 -7.34 -17.92
N PRO A 242 -4.16 -7.83 -18.81
CA PRO A 242 -5.31 -8.58 -18.36
C PRO A 242 -4.88 -9.90 -17.70
N ALA A 243 -5.70 -10.38 -16.80
CA ALA A 243 -5.49 -11.69 -16.21
C ALA A 243 -5.38 -12.77 -17.30
N LYS A 244 -4.34 -13.58 -17.24
CA LYS A 244 -4.28 -14.78 -18.07
C LYS A 244 -5.38 -15.73 -17.61
N SER A 245 -6.17 -16.26 -18.55
CA SER A 245 -7.17 -17.28 -18.22
C SER A 245 -6.52 -18.40 -17.41
N ALA A 246 -7.19 -18.87 -16.36
CA ALA A 246 -6.66 -19.76 -15.30
C ALA A 246 -6.13 -21.14 -15.77
N LYS A 247 -5.81 -21.34 -17.05
CA LYS A 247 -5.40 -22.63 -17.61
C LYS A 247 -3.90 -22.96 -17.58
N THR A 248 -3.01 -22.03 -17.19
CA THR A 248 -1.55 -22.30 -17.25
C THR A 248 -0.70 -21.56 -16.21
N ALA A 249 -1.08 -21.56 -14.96
CA ALA A 249 -0.13 -21.24 -13.90
C ALA A 249 0.23 -22.55 -13.16
N SER A 250 1.33 -23.20 -13.57
CA SER A 250 1.86 -24.31 -12.78
C SER A 250 2.49 -23.75 -11.51
N ALA A 251 2.17 -24.36 -10.39
CA ALA A 251 2.58 -23.96 -9.04
C ALA A 251 4.09 -24.15 -8.75
N SER A 252 4.95 -24.19 -9.77
CA SER A 252 6.37 -24.54 -9.63
C SER A 252 7.34 -23.36 -9.52
N ASP A 253 6.89 -22.10 -9.72
CA ASP A 253 7.82 -20.97 -9.79
C ASP A 253 7.83 -20.03 -8.57
N PHE A 254 7.02 -20.31 -7.56
CA PHE A 254 7.01 -19.52 -6.32
C PHE A 254 7.41 -20.39 -5.16
N GLY A 255 8.67 -20.27 -4.75
CA GLY A 255 9.19 -20.92 -3.54
C GLY A 255 8.34 -20.58 -2.32
N ASN A 256 7.69 -21.57 -1.84
CA ASN A 256 7.11 -21.89 -0.53
C ASN A 256 7.10 -20.80 0.55
N THR A 257 6.33 -19.72 0.35
CA THR A 257 5.99 -18.75 1.40
C THR A 257 4.56 -18.95 1.92
N LYS A 258 3.77 -19.85 1.32
CA LYS A 258 2.34 -20.02 1.60
C LYS A 258 1.98 -20.90 2.81
N GLU A 259 2.90 -21.64 3.38
CA GLU A 259 2.54 -22.60 4.46
C GLU A 259 2.47 -22.03 5.89
N ARG A 260 2.80 -20.74 6.11
CA ARG A 260 2.81 -20.17 7.48
C ARG A 260 1.67 -19.18 7.81
N LEU A 261 0.81 -18.84 6.87
CA LEU A 261 -0.26 -17.85 7.11
C LEU A 261 -1.69 -18.44 7.20
N LYS A 262 -1.86 -19.76 7.22
CA LYS A 262 -3.19 -20.41 7.33
C LYS A 262 -3.66 -20.71 8.75
N GLY A 263 -3.18 -20.02 9.78
CA GLY A 263 -3.45 -20.38 11.19
C GLY A 263 -4.36 -19.45 11.99
N GLU A 264 -4.58 -18.23 11.61
CA GLU A 264 -5.35 -17.31 12.45
C GLU A 264 -6.48 -16.63 11.67
N LYS A 265 -7.68 -17.24 11.80
CA LYS A 265 -8.94 -16.58 11.45
C LYS A 265 -9.16 -15.44 12.45
N TYR A 266 -9.12 -14.21 11.97
CA TYR A 266 -9.53 -13.06 12.76
C TYR A 266 -11.01 -13.18 13.10
N GLY A 267 -11.29 -13.41 14.41
CA GLY A 267 -12.65 -13.32 14.97
C GLY A 267 -13.16 -11.90 14.81
N ARG A 268 -14.34 -11.78 14.19
CA ARG A 268 -15.13 -10.56 14.20
C ARG A 268 -15.86 -10.51 15.53
N GLU A 269 -15.68 -9.47 16.30
CA GLU A 269 -16.69 -8.86 17.18
C GLU A 269 -16.76 -7.35 16.92
#